data_b6c9f3099bf4a2375ac976e57f4d2134
#
_entry.id   b6c9f3099bf4a2375ac976e57f4d2134
#
_cell.length_a   1.000
_cell.length_b   1.000
_cell.length_c   1.000
_cell.angle_alpha   90.00
_cell.angle_beta   90.00
_cell.angle_gamma   90.00
#
_symmetry.space_group_name_H-M   'P 1'
#
loop_
_entity.id
_entity.type
_entity.pdbx_description
1 polymer ?
#
loop_
_entity_poly.entity_id
_entity_poly.type
_entity_poly.pdbx_seq_one_letter_code
_entity_poly.pdbx_strand_id
1 'polypeptide(L)' 'MIKVKAGPFAGQAGPVTGIDPDKGKIQFTVTIFGRETAAESDYTELEKI' A
#
# COMPACT_ATOMS: atom_id res chain seq x y z
N MET A 1 0.62 -9.42 -2.60
CA MET A 1 1.45 -8.22 -2.57
C MET A 1 0.93 -7.18 -3.54
N ILE A 2 1.17 -5.94 -3.22
CA ILE A 2 0.78 -4.81 -4.07
C ILE A 2 1.96 -3.86 -4.22
N LYS A 3 1.89 -3.05 -5.26
CA LYS A 3 2.87 -2.01 -5.51
C LYS A 3 2.16 -0.67 -5.61
N VAL A 4 2.70 0.34 -4.96
CA VAL A 4 2.12 1.68 -4.99
C VAL A 4 2.57 2.38 -6.27
N LYS A 5 1.60 2.83 -7.07
CA LYS A 5 1.87 3.52 -8.33
C LYS A 5 1.95 5.02 -8.18
N ALA A 6 1.24 5.55 -7.20
CA ALA A 6 1.14 7.00 -7.03
C ALA A 6 1.03 7.32 -5.53
N GLY A 7 1.18 8.59 -5.20
CA GLY A 7 1.10 9.06 -3.82
C GLY A 7 2.47 9.11 -3.16
N PRO A 8 2.49 9.36 -1.84
CA PRO A 8 3.75 9.54 -1.12
C PRO A 8 4.60 8.28 -1.05
N PHE A 9 4.01 7.11 -1.29
CA PHE A 9 4.73 5.84 -1.24
C PHE A 9 4.95 5.24 -2.63
N ALA A 10 4.86 6.05 -3.68
CA ALA A 10 5.03 5.58 -5.04
C ALA A 10 6.38 4.86 -5.20
N GLY A 11 6.35 3.72 -5.85
CA GLY A 11 7.55 2.90 -6.04
C GLY A 11 7.77 1.88 -4.93
N GLN A 12 7.03 1.94 -3.85
CA GLN A 12 7.12 0.96 -2.77
C GLN A 12 6.21 -0.23 -3.06
N ALA A 13 6.59 -1.37 -2.52
CA ALA A 13 5.79 -2.58 -2.62
C ALA A 13 5.81 -3.28 -1.27
N GLY A 14 4.75 -4.01 -0.99
CA GLY A 14 4.69 -4.73 0.28
C GLY A 14 3.44 -5.58 0.39
N PRO A 15 3.34 -6.39 1.46
CA PRO A 15 2.18 -7.24 1.66
C PRO A 15 0.96 -6.43 2.09
N VAL A 16 -0.20 -6.86 1.61
CA VAL A 16 -1.47 -6.28 2.04
C VAL A 16 -1.78 -6.78 3.45
N THR A 17 -2.10 -5.86 4.34
CA THR A 17 -2.48 -6.20 5.71
C THR A 17 -3.98 -6.07 5.95
N GLY A 18 -4.67 -5.34 5.11
CA GLY A 18 -6.11 -5.21 5.25
C GLY A 18 -6.72 -4.50 4.05
N ILE A 19 -8.03 -4.62 3.93
CA ILE A 19 -8.78 -3.98 2.86
C ILE A 19 -10.00 -3.31 3.48
N ASP A 20 -10.26 -2.07 3.08
CA ASP A 20 -11.44 -1.33 3.50
C ASP A 20 -12.31 -1.10 2.27
N PRO A 21 -13.23 -2.01 1.95
CA PRO A 21 -14.05 -1.90 0.74
C PRO A 21 -15.03 -0.75 0.80
N ASP A 22 -15.45 -0.35 1.99
CA ASP A 22 -16.39 0.75 2.14
C ASP A 22 -15.79 2.07 1.69
N LYS A 23 -14.51 2.24 1.92
CA LYS A 23 -13.77 3.44 1.53
C LYS A 23 -12.98 3.25 0.24
N GLY A 24 -12.88 2.03 -0.24
CA GLY A 24 -12.09 1.71 -1.42
C GLY A 24 -10.60 1.86 -1.17
N LYS A 25 -10.15 1.57 0.04
CA LYS A 25 -8.76 1.70 0.43
C LYS A 25 -8.15 0.36 0.80
N ILE A 26 -6.85 0.27 0.62
CA ILE A 26 -6.11 -0.94 0.94
C ILE A 26 -5.01 -0.56 1.92
N GLN A 27 -4.91 -1.32 3.00
CA GLN A 27 -3.87 -1.16 3.99
C GLN A 27 -2.76 -2.16 3.69
N PHE A 28 -1.54 -1.68 3.76
CA PHE A 28 -0.39 -2.50 3.44
C PHE A 28 0.79 -2.07 4.30
N THR A 29 1.82 -2.89 4.31
CA THR A 29 3.04 -2.59 5.05
C THR A 29 4.17 -2.36 4.07
N VAL A 30 4.92 -1.31 4.29
CA VAL A 30 6.12 -1.02 3.49
C VAL A 30 7.31 -0.93 4.42
N THR A 31 8.50 -1.22 3.87
CA THR A 31 9.74 -1.10 4.62
C THR A 31 10.41 0.22 4.25
N ILE A 32 10.55 1.09 5.24
CA ILE A 32 11.19 2.39 5.07
C ILE A 32 12.31 2.48 6.09
N PHE A 33 13.53 2.74 5.61
CA PHE A 33 14.71 2.84 6.47
C PHE A 33 14.90 1.63 7.37
N GLY A 34 14.62 0.43 6.84
CA GLY A 34 14.76 -0.81 7.60
C GLY A 34 13.67 -1.06 8.62
N ARG A 35 12.59 -0.29 8.57
CA ARG A 35 11.45 -0.43 9.49
C ARG A 35 10.18 -0.71 8.72
N GLU A 36 9.36 -1.58 9.27
CA GLU A 36 8.05 -1.83 8.70
C GLU A 36 7.11 -0.72 9.14
N THR A 37 6.46 -0.10 8.16
CA THR A 37 5.53 0.98 8.40
C THR A 37 4.21 0.66 7.73
N ALA A 38 3.12 0.71 8.48
CA ALA A 38 1.79 0.52 7.92
C ALA A 38 1.40 1.77 7.12
N ALA A 39 0.85 1.54 5.94
CA ALA A 39 0.41 2.62 5.07
C ALA A 39 -0.95 2.27 4.49
N GLU A 40 -1.61 3.26 3.91
CA GLU A 40 -2.93 3.10 3.34
C GLU A 40 -3.02 3.98 2.10
N SER A 41 -3.60 3.44 1.04
CA SER A 41 -3.82 4.20 -0.20
C SER A 41 -5.08 3.70 -0.90
N ASP A 42 -5.63 4.55 -1.76
CA ASP A 42 -6.77 4.15 -2.57
C ASP A 42 -6.37 3.00 -3.50
N TYR A 43 -7.29 2.07 -3.71
CA TYR A 43 -6.99 0.91 -4.53
C TYR A 43 -6.62 1.30 -5.97
N THR A 44 -7.06 2.48 -6.43
CA THR A 44 -6.71 2.97 -7.76
C THR A 44 -5.26 3.41 -7.88
N GLU A 45 -4.61 3.65 -6.76
CA GLU A 45 -3.19 4.04 -6.72
C GLU A 45 -2.27 2.84 -6.55
N LEU A 46 -2.84 1.65 -6.44
CA LEU A 46 -2.09 0.44 -6.19
C LEU A 46 -2.17 -0.49 -7.38
N GLU A 47 -1.12 -1.25 -7.58
CA GLU A 47 -1.05 -2.23 -8.64
C GLU A 47 -0.84 -3.60 -8.02
N LYS A 48 -1.63 -4.56 -8.46
CA LYS A 48 -1.47 -5.93 -8.02
C LYS A 48 -0.28 -6.56 -8.75
N ILE A 49 0.58 -7.14 -7.99
CA ILE A 49 1.76 -7.82 -8.53
C ILE A 49 1.43 -9.30 -8.70
#